data_dd055c7b8073682dfe8c9604060eb879
#
_entry.id   dd055c7b8073682dfe8c9604060eb879
#
_cell.length_a   1.000
_cell.length_b   1.000
_cell.length_c   1.000
_cell.angle_alpha   90.00
_cell.angle_beta   90.00
_cell.angle_gamma   90.00
#
_symmetry.space_group_name_H-M   'P 1'
#
loop_
_entity.id
_entity.type
_entity.pdbx_description
1 polymer ?
#
loop_
_entity_poly.entity_id
_entity_poly.type
_entity_poly.pdbx_seq_one_letter_code
_entity_poly.pdbx_strand_id
1 'polypeptide(L)'
;MRDLLAPAHLALTGIILIWDMVLAGRIAQNDQAERPLQVMCGFAALAILPALLLSLATSTVLTNRAVSAMDWLWPAVLILYAAQSVYALVRGLVPGELIRESSTPHVAGFGVPRFLFALGLPIAAYNVLIAAIGVERYLVMHGHTSAEPFVALLGAQSLAMVVATGTPSVLATPFYLNVPIISPAFPALRRFTAPFRALVSLYGVAWIFVILIIGLPRAVVQLQSYASHARDPLRERPNGDFAIGLKVLPDLAGPPPTAATRADSALADTMEVDAVAVVVRPGINRAALDSIGRVLDPARRDSTTIIVAIGYPLTLVPDVETHPFDQNERLATVRRVVDRLHPDILLPAEDPYGSGSRSLGPLQPARWESYLIDAVRVAKSIDPKVRIGVSASDYRHGDSVLFAWAARARSPVDIVGFSFFPSPYVGGGIQTDTRTADRWMRATPTKKEIWVFATGGYPLAYGERSQADAIWQVLAWATDHPAIKGAIVYEAGDYMMVRGLRAPNGRFRPAASAVMRALAGLRESIR
;
A
#
# COMPACT_ATOMS: atom_id res chain seq x y z
N MET A 1 18.27 7.58 14.84
CA MET A 1 17.25 8.56 15.24
C MET A 1 15.91 8.34 14.51
N ARG A 2 15.90 8.08 13.19
CA ARG A 2 14.67 7.73 12.45
C ARG A 2 14.00 6.46 12.99
N ASP A 3 14.77 5.44 13.33
CA ASP A 3 14.25 4.14 13.82
C ASP A 3 13.55 4.22 15.19
N LEU A 4 13.77 5.30 15.94
CA LEU A 4 13.09 5.55 17.22
C LEU A 4 11.83 6.42 17.07
N LEU A 5 11.72 7.19 15.99
CA LEU A 5 10.59 8.12 15.80
C LEU A 5 9.29 7.37 15.45
N ALA A 6 9.37 6.32 14.63
CA ALA A 6 8.19 5.52 14.27
C ALA A 6 7.56 4.82 15.48
N PRO A 7 8.30 4.04 16.30
CA PRO A 7 7.74 3.41 17.48
C PRO A 7 7.31 4.44 18.53
N ALA A 8 8.01 5.56 18.69
CA ALA A 8 7.61 6.63 19.59
C ALA A 8 6.29 7.29 19.17
N HIS A 9 6.13 7.54 17.87
CA HIS A 9 4.87 8.06 17.32
C HIS A 9 3.72 7.09 17.52
N LEU A 10 3.92 5.80 17.26
CA LEU A 10 2.91 4.75 17.46
C LEU A 10 2.51 4.63 18.95
N ALA A 11 3.49 4.63 19.84
CA ALA A 11 3.24 4.58 21.29
C ALA A 11 2.47 5.81 21.77
N LEU A 12 2.86 7.01 21.33
CA LEU A 12 2.17 8.25 21.67
C LEU A 12 0.72 8.24 21.14
N THR A 13 0.51 7.80 19.92
CA THR A 13 -0.83 7.64 19.33
C THR A 13 -1.67 6.67 20.15
N GLY A 14 -1.13 5.53 20.55
CA GLY A 14 -1.82 4.57 21.41
C GLY A 14 -2.20 5.15 22.77
N ILE A 15 -1.28 5.88 23.42
CA ILE A 15 -1.54 6.54 24.70
C ILE A 15 -2.67 7.58 24.56
N ILE A 16 -2.62 8.40 23.51
CA ILE A 16 -3.65 9.41 23.25
C ILE A 16 -5.01 8.75 23.02
N LEU A 17 -5.08 7.69 22.22
CA LEU A 17 -6.33 6.98 21.95
C LEU A 17 -6.93 6.34 23.21
N ILE A 18 -6.12 5.70 24.04
CA ILE A 18 -6.57 5.12 25.32
C ILE A 18 -7.09 6.22 26.23
N TRP A 19 -6.39 7.34 26.29
CA TRP A 19 -6.82 8.48 27.11
C TRP A 19 -8.14 9.07 26.59
N ASP A 20 -8.30 9.23 25.30
CA ASP A 20 -9.55 9.70 24.69
C ASP A 20 -10.71 8.73 24.93
N MET A 21 -10.45 7.43 24.93
CA MET A 21 -11.45 6.42 25.31
C MET A 21 -11.94 6.64 26.75
N VAL A 22 -11.02 6.87 27.68
CA VAL A 22 -11.36 7.15 29.08
C VAL A 22 -12.14 8.45 29.24
N LEU A 23 -11.74 9.52 28.52
CA LEU A 23 -12.44 10.79 28.52
C LEU A 23 -13.84 10.69 27.93
N ALA A 24 -13.98 10.06 26.78
CA ALA A 24 -15.26 9.84 26.12
C ALA A 24 -16.22 9.02 27.01
N GLY A 25 -15.71 7.96 27.63
CA GLY A 25 -16.49 7.18 28.61
C GLY A 25 -16.96 7.99 29.82
N ARG A 26 -16.11 8.87 30.36
CA ARG A 26 -16.49 9.76 31.49
C ARG A 26 -17.52 10.81 31.07
N ILE A 27 -17.42 11.33 29.85
CA ILE A 27 -18.43 12.29 29.34
C ILE A 27 -19.76 11.55 29.12
N ALA A 28 -19.74 10.34 28.60
CA ALA A 28 -20.94 9.53 28.39
C ALA A 28 -21.68 9.19 29.70
N GLN A 29 -20.96 9.12 30.83
CA GLN A 29 -21.51 8.83 32.16
C GLN A 29 -21.86 10.11 32.95
N ASN A 30 -21.66 11.29 32.39
CA ASN A 30 -21.89 12.55 33.10
C ASN A 30 -23.34 13.02 32.93
N ASP A 31 -24.10 13.03 33.98
CA ASP A 31 -25.51 13.46 34.00
C ASP A 31 -25.73 14.92 33.56
N GLN A 32 -24.70 15.77 33.65
CA GLN A 32 -24.75 17.16 33.17
C GLN A 32 -24.55 17.31 31.67
N ALA A 33 -24.17 16.22 30.96
CA ALA A 33 -23.99 16.25 29.52
C ALA A 33 -25.35 16.14 28.81
N GLU A 34 -25.47 16.84 27.69
CA GLU A 34 -26.63 16.71 26.81
C GLU A 34 -26.75 15.25 26.30
N ARG A 35 -27.96 14.69 26.31
CA ARG A 35 -28.20 13.30 25.88
C ARG A 35 -27.54 12.94 24.52
N PRO A 36 -27.65 13.77 23.45
CA PRO A 36 -26.98 13.46 22.18
C PRO A 36 -25.46 13.34 22.33
N LEU A 37 -24.85 14.18 23.17
CA LEU A 37 -23.41 14.13 23.41
C LEU A 37 -23.02 12.90 24.23
N GLN A 38 -23.81 12.52 25.24
CA GLN A 38 -23.58 11.29 26.01
C GLN A 38 -23.56 10.05 25.09
N VAL A 39 -24.58 9.94 24.24
CA VAL A 39 -24.69 8.83 23.27
C VAL A 39 -23.51 8.82 22.32
N MET A 40 -23.17 9.98 21.75
CA MET A 40 -22.07 10.12 20.80
C MET A 40 -20.71 9.79 21.43
N CYS A 41 -20.45 10.25 22.65
CA CYS A 41 -19.22 9.92 23.38
C CYS A 41 -19.17 8.45 23.81
N GLY A 42 -20.31 7.84 24.17
CA GLY A 42 -20.39 6.42 24.47
C GLY A 42 -20.03 5.55 23.26
N PHE A 43 -20.61 5.82 22.12
CA PHE A 43 -20.26 5.14 20.86
C PHE A 43 -18.81 5.41 20.44
N ALA A 44 -18.32 6.65 20.60
CA ALA A 44 -16.94 6.98 20.29
C ALA A 44 -15.95 6.22 21.19
N ALA A 45 -16.24 6.10 22.48
CA ALA A 45 -15.41 5.32 23.39
C ALA A 45 -15.30 3.85 22.94
N LEU A 46 -16.40 3.26 22.49
CA LEU A 46 -16.40 1.90 21.93
C LEU A 46 -15.69 1.81 20.57
N ALA A 47 -15.80 2.85 19.75
CA ALA A 47 -15.23 2.88 18.40
C ALA A 47 -13.71 3.16 18.38
N ILE A 48 -13.12 3.67 19.48
CA ILE A 48 -11.68 3.98 19.52
C ILE A 48 -10.83 2.72 19.37
N LEU A 49 -11.21 1.62 19.98
CA LEU A 49 -10.45 0.37 19.84
C LEU A 49 -10.46 -0.16 18.37
N PRO A 50 -11.60 -0.29 17.70
CA PRO A 50 -11.63 -0.57 16.28
C PRO A 50 -10.86 0.44 15.41
N ALA A 51 -10.93 1.74 15.75
CA ALA A 51 -10.17 2.77 15.04
C ALA A 51 -8.65 2.59 15.19
N LEU A 52 -8.18 2.21 16.39
CA LEU A 52 -6.78 1.87 16.62
C LEU A 52 -6.35 0.67 15.79
N LEU A 53 -7.15 -0.41 15.78
CA LEU A 53 -6.87 -1.60 14.99
C LEU A 53 -6.86 -1.30 13.48
N LEU A 54 -7.79 -0.47 13.00
CA LEU A 54 -7.80 0.01 11.62
C LEU A 54 -6.55 0.83 11.31
N SER A 55 -6.16 1.74 12.18
CA SER A 55 -4.95 2.55 12.00
C SER A 55 -3.69 1.69 11.94
N LEU A 56 -3.58 0.68 12.79
CA LEU A 56 -2.47 -0.28 12.77
C LEU A 56 -2.49 -1.13 11.49
N ALA A 57 -3.64 -1.67 11.10
CA ALA A 57 -3.79 -2.48 9.90
C ALA A 57 -3.50 -1.70 8.60
N THR A 58 -3.78 -0.39 8.60
CA THR A 58 -3.61 0.49 7.43
C THR A 58 -2.29 1.24 7.39
N SER A 59 -1.49 1.15 8.45
CA SER A 59 -0.23 1.89 8.55
C SER A 59 0.83 1.43 7.55
N THR A 60 0.78 0.19 7.11
CA THR A 60 1.80 -0.40 6.23
C THR A 60 1.26 -0.78 4.86
N VAL A 61 0.18 -1.55 4.81
CA VAL A 61 -0.48 -1.96 3.56
C VAL A 61 -1.94 -2.29 3.88
N LEU A 62 -2.88 -1.66 3.15
CA LEU A 62 -4.28 -2.03 3.23
C LEU A 62 -4.51 -3.40 2.60
N THR A 63 -4.69 -4.41 3.41
CA THR A 63 -5.11 -5.73 2.95
C THR A 63 -6.63 -5.81 2.93
N ASN A 64 -7.21 -6.38 1.88
CA ASN A 64 -8.65 -6.62 1.79
C ASN A 64 -9.19 -7.39 3.01
N ARG A 65 -8.40 -8.28 3.60
CA ARG A 65 -8.83 -9.08 4.77
C ARG A 65 -8.94 -8.26 6.04
N ALA A 66 -7.96 -7.40 6.32
CA ALA A 66 -8.02 -6.52 7.50
C ALA A 66 -9.20 -5.56 7.40
N VAL A 67 -9.49 -5.09 6.20
CA VAL A 67 -10.60 -4.18 5.96
C VAL A 67 -11.93 -4.92 5.93
N SER A 68 -12.05 -6.08 5.27
CA SER A 68 -13.29 -6.85 5.24
C SER A 68 -13.75 -7.31 6.62
N ALA A 69 -12.83 -7.62 7.52
CA ALA A 69 -13.18 -7.96 8.90
C ALA A 69 -13.83 -6.79 9.67
N MET A 70 -13.57 -5.55 9.23
CA MET A 70 -14.05 -4.33 9.87
C MET A 70 -14.94 -3.47 8.97
N ASP A 71 -15.34 -4.00 7.83
CA ASP A 71 -16.06 -3.31 6.76
C ASP A 71 -17.33 -2.60 7.25
N TRP A 72 -18.08 -3.28 8.08
CA TRP A 72 -19.31 -2.75 8.67
C TRP A 72 -19.05 -1.73 9.80
N LEU A 73 -17.89 -1.79 10.49
CA LEU A 73 -17.52 -0.84 11.55
C LEU A 73 -16.88 0.43 11.00
N TRP A 74 -16.18 0.36 9.87
CA TRP A 74 -15.45 1.49 9.31
C TRP A 74 -16.33 2.72 9.06
N PRO A 75 -17.47 2.62 8.34
CA PRO A 75 -18.34 3.78 8.13
C PRO A 75 -18.87 4.35 9.46
N ALA A 76 -19.24 3.48 10.39
CA ALA A 76 -19.73 3.90 11.70
C ALA A 76 -18.66 4.67 12.49
N VAL A 77 -17.41 4.19 12.52
CA VAL A 77 -16.28 4.88 13.16
C VAL A 77 -16.05 6.24 12.51
N LEU A 78 -15.99 6.33 11.19
CA LEU A 78 -15.76 7.59 10.48
C LEU A 78 -16.90 8.59 10.70
N ILE A 79 -18.16 8.15 10.65
CA ILE A 79 -19.34 9.00 10.89
C ILE A 79 -19.34 9.53 12.32
N LEU A 80 -19.05 8.68 13.31
CA LEU A 80 -18.97 9.09 14.71
C LEU A 80 -17.91 10.16 14.96
N TYR A 81 -16.71 9.98 14.38
CA TYR A 81 -15.64 10.97 14.50
C TYR A 81 -15.96 12.27 13.75
N ALA A 82 -16.56 12.17 12.56
CA ALA A 82 -17.03 13.34 11.83
C ALA A 82 -18.09 14.10 12.64
N ALA A 83 -19.07 13.41 13.21
CA ALA A 83 -20.11 14.00 14.05
C ALA A 83 -19.55 14.69 15.30
N GLN A 84 -18.59 14.05 15.98
CA GLN A 84 -17.87 14.67 17.11
C GLN A 84 -17.11 15.92 16.68
N SER A 85 -16.43 15.87 15.53
CA SER A 85 -15.66 17.01 15.02
C SER A 85 -16.55 18.17 14.61
N VAL A 86 -17.68 17.89 13.95
CA VAL A 86 -18.69 18.89 13.62
C VAL A 86 -19.28 19.51 14.91
N TYR A 87 -19.62 18.69 15.90
CA TYR A 87 -20.08 19.18 17.18
C TYR A 87 -19.04 20.10 17.84
N ALA A 88 -17.77 19.72 17.87
CA ALA A 88 -16.69 20.52 18.40
C ALA A 88 -16.51 21.85 17.65
N LEU A 89 -16.63 21.83 16.33
CA LEU A 89 -16.58 23.04 15.48
C LEU A 89 -17.74 23.99 15.79
N VAL A 90 -18.96 23.46 15.83
CA VAL A 90 -20.16 24.28 16.11
C VAL A 90 -20.09 24.91 17.50
N ARG A 91 -19.72 24.13 18.52
CA ARG A 91 -19.56 24.65 19.90
C ARG A 91 -18.38 25.61 20.00
N GLY A 92 -17.29 25.37 19.29
CA GLY A 92 -16.14 26.28 19.28
C GLY A 92 -16.39 27.61 18.56
N LEU A 93 -17.31 27.63 17.57
CA LEU A 93 -17.71 28.83 16.85
C LEU A 93 -18.76 29.65 17.60
N VAL A 94 -19.45 29.09 18.64
CA VAL A 94 -20.40 29.80 19.48
C VAL A 94 -19.64 30.51 20.61
N PRO A 95 -19.43 31.84 20.58
CA PRO A 95 -18.51 32.55 21.46
C PRO A 95 -18.88 32.52 22.94
N GLY A 96 -20.13 32.19 23.27
CA GLY A 96 -20.68 32.37 24.62
C GLY A 96 -20.13 31.41 25.67
N GLU A 97 -19.89 30.14 25.35
CA GLU A 97 -19.55 29.12 26.35
C GLU A 97 -18.04 28.99 26.59
N LEU A 98 -17.24 29.05 25.54
CA LEU A 98 -15.77 29.02 25.66
C LEU A 98 -15.21 30.22 26.42
N ILE A 99 -15.88 31.39 26.32
CA ILE A 99 -15.49 32.65 26.98
C ILE A 99 -16.10 32.72 28.36
N ARG A 100 -17.34 32.29 28.57
CA ARG A 100 -18.07 32.40 29.85
C ARG A 100 -17.47 31.52 30.95
N GLU A 101 -17.00 30.34 30.63
CA GLU A 101 -16.35 29.46 31.60
C GLU A 101 -14.92 29.87 31.99
N SER A 102 -14.30 30.76 31.23
CA SER A 102 -12.96 31.28 31.56
C SER A 102 -12.96 32.40 32.59
N SER A 103 -14.12 32.89 32.98
CA SER A 103 -14.28 34.01 33.91
C SER A 103 -14.38 33.60 35.41
N THR A 104 -14.32 32.31 35.76
CA THR A 104 -14.22 31.89 37.16
C THR A 104 -12.79 32.05 37.69
N PRO A 105 -12.56 32.88 38.73
CA PRO A 105 -11.22 33.30 39.18
C PRO A 105 -10.42 32.27 39.96
N HIS A 106 -10.88 31.04 40.12
CA HIS A 106 -10.29 30.09 41.07
C HIS A 106 -9.58 28.87 40.47
N VAL A 107 -9.11 28.93 39.24
CA VAL A 107 -8.18 27.90 38.72
C VAL A 107 -6.76 28.47 38.59
N ALA A 108 -6.27 29.00 39.71
CA ALA A 108 -4.88 29.42 39.88
C ALA A 108 -3.98 28.22 40.18
N GLY A 109 -3.82 27.30 39.25
CA GLY A 109 -2.93 26.16 39.46
C GLY A 109 -2.14 25.74 38.23
N PHE A 110 -2.73 25.79 37.08
CA PHE A 110 -2.05 25.57 35.80
C PHE A 110 -2.79 26.40 34.74
N GLY A 111 -2.38 27.66 34.61
CA GLY A 111 -2.93 28.59 33.62
C GLY A 111 -2.57 28.16 32.18
N VAL A 112 -3.26 27.17 31.66
CA VAL A 112 -3.18 26.90 30.24
C VAL A 112 -3.80 28.08 29.50
N PRO A 113 -3.04 28.81 28.69
CA PRO A 113 -3.52 30.00 28.00
C PRO A 113 -4.77 29.69 27.17
N ARG A 114 -5.76 30.59 27.16
CA ARG A 114 -7.02 30.44 26.42
C ARG A 114 -6.83 30.13 24.97
N PHE A 115 -5.78 30.66 24.32
CA PHE A 115 -5.50 30.42 22.93
C PHE A 115 -5.21 28.93 22.61
N LEU A 116 -4.73 28.13 23.58
CA LEU A 116 -4.51 26.69 23.38
C LEU A 116 -5.84 25.93 23.21
N PHE A 117 -6.95 26.46 23.67
CA PHE A 117 -8.26 25.86 23.36
C PHE A 117 -8.72 26.18 21.95
N ALA A 118 -8.42 27.39 21.45
CA ALA A 118 -8.72 27.75 20.09
C ALA A 118 -7.93 26.89 19.07
N LEU A 119 -6.76 26.37 19.45
CA LEU A 119 -5.99 25.44 18.62
C LEU A 119 -6.73 24.12 18.35
N GLY A 120 -7.73 23.78 19.15
CA GLY A 120 -8.57 22.61 18.91
C GLY A 120 -9.47 22.74 17.67
N LEU A 121 -9.84 23.95 17.24
CA LEU A 121 -10.71 24.16 16.08
C LEU A 121 -10.07 23.71 14.77
N PRO A 122 -8.81 24.06 14.45
CA PRO A 122 -8.11 23.51 13.29
C PRO A 122 -8.02 21.99 13.30
N ILE A 123 -7.86 21.40 14.49
CA ILE A 123 -7.81 19.95 14.66
C ILE A 123 -9.17 19.32 14.34
N ALA A 124 -10.26 19.89 14.83
CA ALA A 124 -11.61 19.40 14.52
C ALA A 124 -11.92 19.52 13.02
N ALA A 125 -11.56 20.63 12.38
CA ALA A 125 -11.70 20.82 10.94
C ALA A 125 -10.89 19.78 10.16
N TYR A 126 -9.65 19.53 10.58
CA TYR A 126 -8.80 18.51 9.97
C TYR A 126 -9.38 17.11 10.14
N ASN A 127 -9.95 16.77 11.29
CA ASN A 127 -10.59 15.49 11.51
C ASN A 127 -11.82 15.26 10.63
N VAL A 128 -12.63 16.30 10.37
CA VAL A 128 -13.74 16.20 9.40
C VAL A 128 -13.20 15.86 8.01
N LEU A 129 -12.11 16.50 7.61
CA LEU A 129 -11.45 16.24 6.33
C LEU A 129 -10.91 14.81 6.25
N ILE A 130 -10.22 14.34 7.29
CA ILE A 130 -9.71 12.96 7.36
C ILE A 130 -10.85 11.93 7.36
N ALA A 131 -11.97 12.24 8.03
CA ALA A 131 -13.15 11.39 7.97
C ALA A 131 -13.73 11.31 6.54
N ALA A 132 -13.80 12.44 5.83
CA ALA A 132 -14.24 12.48 4.44
C ALA A 132 -13.32 11.65 3.52
N ILE A 133 -11.99 11.75 3.70
CA ILE A 133 -11.02 10.91 2.99
C ILE A 133 -11.23 9.43 3.32
N GLY A 134 -11.51 9.10 4.57
CA GLY A 134 -11.78 7.73 5.00
C GLY A 134 -13.05 7.15 4.36
N VAL A 135 -14.12 7.93 4.28
CA VAL A 135 -15.36 7.55 3.56
C VAL A 135 -15.08 7.35 2.07
N GLU A 136 -14.36 8.26 1.45
CA GLU A 136 -13.97 8.14 0.04
C GLU A 136 -13.20 6.83 -0.23
N ARG A 137 -12.26 6.48 0.63
CA ARG A 137 -11.53 5.21 0.54
C ARG A 137 -12.43 3.99 0.68
N TYR A 138 -13.36 4.03 1.64
CA TYR A 138 -14.35 2.98 1.77
C TYR A 138 -15.14 2.78 0.48
N LEU A 139 -15.57 3.88 -0.16
CA LEU A 139 -16.27 3.83 -1.44
C LEU A 139 -15.41 3.25 -2.56
N VAL A 140 -14.13 3.67 -2.66
CA VAL A 140 -13.19 3.11 -3.66
C VAL A 140 -12.97 1.62 -3.45
N MET A 141 -12.89 1.15 -2.20
CA MET A 141 -12.78 -0.29 -1.91
C MET A 141 -13.99 -1.08 -2.38
N HIS A 142 -15.17 -0.47 -2.36
CA HIS A 142 -16.41 -1.08 -2.87
C HIS A 142 -16.64 -0.81 -4.37
N GLY A 143 -15.64 -0.33 -5.07
CA GLY A 143 -15.63 -0.18 -6.52
C GLY A 143 -16.16 1.15 -7.05
N HIS A 144 -16.34 2.14 -6.19
CA HIS A 144 -16.67 3.51 -6.61
C HIS A 144 -15.42 4.26 -7.10
N THR A 145 -15.62 5.32 -7.88
CA THR A 145 -14.52 6.14 -8.40
C THR A 145 -13.95 7.05 -7.31
N SER A 146 -12.63 7.23 -7.27
CA SER A 146 -11.99 8.13 -6.31
C SER A 146 -12.23 9.60 -6.62
N ALA A 147 -12.31 10.43 -5.58
CA ALA A 147 -12.39 11.88 -5.68
C ALA A 147 -10.98 12.50 -5.62
N GLU A 148 -10.50 13.04 -6.74
CA GLU A 148 -9.14 13.57 -6.88
C GLU A 148 -8.72 14.61 -5.82
N PRO A 149 -9.58 15.54 -5.33
CA PRO A 149 -9.20 16.48 -4.29
C PRO A 149 -8.76 15.81 -2.98
N PHE A 150 -9.39 14.71 -2.59
CA PHE A 150 -9.01 13.95 -1.39
C PHE A 150 -7.70 13.19 -1.56
N VAL A 151 -7.39 12.77 -2.77
CA VAL A 151 -6.12 12.12 -3.10
C VAL A 151 -4.93 13.04 -2.83
N ALA A 152 -5.00 14.31 -3.21
CA ALA A 152 -3.93 15.27 -2.95
C ALA A 152 -3.69 15.49 -1.45
N LEU A 153 -4.78 15.60 -0.67
CA LEU A 153 -4.69 15.75 0.80
C LEU A 153 -4.11 14.51 1.47
N LEU A 154 -4.49 13.34 1.00
CA LEU A 154 -3.95 12.08 1.47
C LEU A 154 -2.45 11.98 1.19
N GLY A 155 -2.03 12.38 0.00
CA GLY A 155 -0.62 12.42 -0.36
C GLY A 155 0.19 13.36 0.50
N ALA A 156 -0.34 14.55 0.80
CA ALA A 156 0.28 15.50 1.70
C ALA A 156 0.47 14.92 3.11
N GLN A 157 -0.55 14.24 3.63
CA GLN A 157 -0.48 13.54 4.92
C GLN A 157 0.56 12.41 4.90
N SER A 158 0.52 11.57 3.89
CA SER A 158 1.47 10.46 3.76
C SER A 158 2.91 10.96 3.67
N LEU A 159 3.15 12.03 2.92
CA LEU A 159 4.47 12.65 2.82
C LEU A 159 4.95 13.23 4.15
N ALA A 160 4.08 13.91 4.89
CA ALA A 160 4.40 14.43 6.21
C ALA A 160 4.78 13.32 7.19
N MET A 161 4.07 12.20 7.15
CA MET A 161 4.36 11.01 7.97
C MET A 161 5.72 10.40 7.60
N VAL A 162 6.01 10.24 6.32
CA VAL A 162 7.33 9.74 5.86
C VAL A 162 8.46 10.66 6.30
N VAL A 163 8.26 11.97 6.24
CA VAL A 163 9.27 12.94 6.70
C VAL A 163 9.52 12.81 8.20
N ALA A 164 8.47 12.61 8.99
CA ALA A 164 8.57 12.56 10.45
C ALA A 164 9.02 11.19 10.98
N THR A 165 8.51 10.10 10.44
CA THR A 165 8.70 8.75 11.00
C THR A 165 9.54 7.83 10.13
N GLY A 166 9.70 8.16 8.85
CA GLY A 166 10.35 7.28 7.86
C GLY A 166 9.44 6.16 7.33
N THR A 167 8.20 6.05 7.84
CA THR A 167 7.23 5.05 7.41
C THR A 167 5.97 5.71 6.85
N PRO A 168 5.46 5.28 5.68
CA PRO A 168 4.19 5.78 5.17
C PRO A 168 3.06 5.28 6.07
N SER A 169 2.32 6.20 6.67
CA SER A 169 1.10 5.89 7.38
C SER A 169 -0.08 6.55 6.70
N VAL A 170 -1.08 5.76 6.41
CA VAL A 170 -2.21 6.20 5.60
C VAL A 170 -3.36 6.73 6.44
N LEU A 171 -3.44 6.35 7.70
CA LEU A 171 -4.49 6.76 8.63
C LEU A 171 -3.96 7.15 10.02
N ALA A 172 -2.67 7.33 10.15
CA ALA A 172 -2.09 7.70 11.44
C ALA A 172 -2.57 9.05 11.84
N THR A 173 -3.81 9.24 12.21
CA THR A 173 -4.11 10.53 12.67
C THR A 173 -5.47 10.77 13.13
N PRO A 174 -5.60 11.68 13.65
CA PRO A 174 -6.05 12.54 14.74
C PRO A 174 -7.56 12.46 15.02
N PHE A 175 -8.26 11.38 14.67
CA PHE A 175 -9.62 11.13 15.16
C PHE A 175 -9.73 11.25 16.69
N TYR A 176 -8.64 10.98 17.39
CA TYR A 176 -8.53 11.05 18.83
C TYR A 176 -8.48 12.47 19.40
N LEU A 177 -8.29 13.50 18.57
CA LEU A 177 -8.14 14.87 19.04
C LEU A 177 -9.45 15.61 19.32
N ASN A 178 -10.59 15.00 19.02
CA ASN A 178 -11.90 15.62 19.21
C ASN A 178 -12.32 15.70 20.68
N VAL A 179 -12.06 14.63 21.44
CA VAL A 179 -12.49 14.55 22.85
C VAL A 179 -11.82 15.62 23.73
N PRO A 180 -10.52 15.92 23.57
CA PRO A 180 -9.89 17.04 24.27
C PRO A 180 -10.55 18.40 24.03
N ILE A 181 -11.16 18.62 22.88
CA ILE A 181 -11.85 19.86 22.52
C ILE A 181 -13.21 19.95 23.22
N ILE A 182 -13.90 18.83 23.31
CA ILE A 182 -15.24 18.73 23.94
C ILE A 182 -15.14 18.76 25.45
N SER A 183 -14.09 18.20 26.05
CA SER A 183 -13.94 18.05 27.51
C SER A 183 -13.96 19.34 28.32
N PRO A 184 -13.64 20.57 27.78
CA PRO A 184 -13.76 21.81 28.54
C PRO A 184 -15.16 22.13 29.05
N ALA A 185 -16.19 21.65 28.36
CA ALA A 185 -17.57 21.85 28.80
C ALA A 185 -17.92 21.19 30.16
N PHE A 186 -17.01 20.33 30.68
CA PHE A 186 -17.25 19.56 31.90
C PHE A 186 -16.28 19.94 33.04
N PRO A 187 -16.69 20.76 34.01
CA PRO A 187 -15.82 21.24 35.08
C PRO A 187 -15.14 20.15 35.91
N ALA A 188 -15.81 19.03 36.13
CA ALA A 188 -15.26 17.88 36.87
C ALA A 188 -14.02 17.24 36.21
N LEU A 189 -13.90 17.35 34.91
CA LEU A 189 -12.79 16.78 34.15
C LEU A 189 -11.64 17.77 33.93
N ARG A 190 -11.86 19.06 34.21
CA ARG A 190 -10.90 20.15 33.93
C ARG A 190 -9.54 19.96 34.60
N ARG A 191 -9.52 19.59 35.89
CA ARG A 191 -8.27 19.49 36.66
C ARG A 191 -7.31 18.43 36.13
N PHE A 192 -7.85 17.32 35.63
CA PHE A 192 -7.05 16.20 35.15
C PHE A 192 -6.72 16.28 33.67
N THR A 193 -7.49 17.02 32.89
CA THR A 193 -7.41 16.98 31.41
C THR A 193 -6.73 18.21 30.82
N ALA A 194 -6.66 19.35 31.54
CA ALA A 194 -6.13 20.58 30.96
C ALA A 194 -4.70 20.49 30.41
N PRO A 195 -3.69 19.97 31.12
CA PRO A 195 -2.33 19.88 30.59
C PRO A 195 -2.22 18.86 29.46
N PHE A 196 -2.90 17.73 29.60
CA PHE A 196 -2.91 16.71 28.54
C PHE A 196 -3.58 17.24 27.28
N ARG A 197 -4.70 17.91 27.39
CA ARG A 197 -5.43 18.56 26.29
C ARG A 197 -4.57 19.61 25.58
N ALA A 198 -3.85 20.45 26.34
CA ALA A 198 -2.93 21.42 25.78
C ALA A 198 -1.81 20.73 24.97
N LEU A 199 -1.24 19.66 25.52
CA LEU A 199 -0.22 18.87 24.86
C LEU A 199 -0.74 18.25 23.57
N VAL A 200 -1.92 17.61 23.60
CA VAL A 200 -2.55 16.97 22.43
C VAL A 200 -2.91 18.02 21.37
N SER A 201 -3.47 19.16 21.79
CA SER A 201 -3.79 20.25 20.86
C SER A 201 -2.53 20.82 20.20
N LEU A 202 -1.49 21.05 20.97
CA LEU A 202 -0.21 21.53 20.43
C LEU A 202 0.41 20.51 19.47
N TYR A 203 0.40 19.23 19.83
CA TYR A 203 0.87 18.15 18.96
C TYR A 203 0.08 18.09 17.65
N GLY A 204 -1.27 18.13 17.71
CA GLY A 204 -2.11 18.10 16.53
C GLY A 204 -1.91 19.30 15.61
N VAL A 205 -1.80 20.51 16.18
CA VAL A 205 -1.52 21.73 15.39
C VAL A 205 -0.13 21.69 14.78
N ALA A 206 0.88 21.26 15.53
CA ALA A 206 2.23 21.10 14.98
C ALA A 206 2.22 20.11 13.80
N TRP A 207 1.45 19.04 13.90
CA TRP A 207 1.31 18.05 12.83
C TRP A 207 0.59 18.61 11.59
N ILE A 208 -0.52 19.34 11.78
CA ILE A 208 -1.22 20.04 10.69
C ILE A 208 -0.28 21.03 10.01
N PHE A 209 0.52 21.75 10.77
CA PHE A 209 1.49 22.70 10.27
C PHE A 209 2.57 22.02 9.40
N VAL A 210 3.09 20.87 9.85
CA VAL A 210 4.04 20.06 9.06
C VAL A 210 3.40 19.60 7.75
N ILE A 211 2.14 19.15 7.78
CA ILE A 211 1.42 18.74 6.58
C ILE A 211 1.27 19.90 5.60
N LEU A 212 0.82 21.06 6.07
CA LEU A 212 0.54 22.21 5.21
C LEU A 212 1.81 22.84 4.63
N ILE A 213 2.88 22.95 5.43
CA ILE A 213 4.10 23.66 5.01
C ILE A 213 5.08 22.74 4.29
N ILE A 214 5.21 21.49 4.74
CA ILE A 214 6.19 20.56 4.17
C ILE A 214 5.51 19.60 3.20
N GLY A 215 4.40 19.01 3.62
CA GLY A 215 3.71 17.95 2.87
C GLY A 215 3.05 18.47 1.61
N LEU A 216 2.20 19.47 1.72
CA LEU A 216 1.38 19.94 0.61
C LEU A 216 2.20 20.52 -0.56
N PRO A 217 3.18 21.42 -0.35
CA PRO A 217 3.98 21.92 -1.46
C PRO A 217 4.76 20.82 -2.18
N ARG A 218 5.32 19.87 -1.43
CA ARG A 218 6.03 18.73 -2.02
C ARG A 218 5.09 17.80 -2.78
N ALA A 219 3.89 17.54 -2.23
CA ALA A 219 2.89 16.74 -2.90
C ALA A 219 2.48 17.36 -4.24
N VAL A 220 2.28 18.68 -4.29
CA VAL A 220 1.93 19.39 -5.54
C VAL A 220 3.04 19.25 -6.58
N VAL A 221 4.30 19.50 -6.20
CA VAL A 221 5.44 19.37 -7.12
C VAL A 221 5.59 17.94 -7.63
N GLN A 222 5.48 16.96 -6.74
CA GLN A 222 5.58 15.55 -7.12
C GLN A 222 4.40 15.12 -8.01
N LEU A 223 3.18 15.57 -7.70
CA LEU A 223 2.01 15.29 -8.52
C LEU A 223 2.15 15.85 -9.94
N GLN A 224 2.66 17.07 -10.07
CA GLN A 224 2.94 17.69 -11.38
C GLN A 224 3.99 16.89 -12.17
N SER A 225 5.08 16.52 -11.52
CA SER A 225 6.12 15.68 -12.11
C SER A 225 5.57 14.30 -12.50
N TYR A 226 4.78 13.70 -11.63
CA TYR A 226 4.12 12.42 -11.89
C TYR A 226 3.18 12.49 -13.09
N ALA A 227 2.32 13.51 -13.14
CA ALA A 227 1.40 13.72 -14.25
C ALA A 227 2.09 14.01 -15.59
N SER A 228 3.30 14.60 -15.58
CA SER A 228 4.05 14.80 -16.82
C SER A 228 4.52 13.49 -17.43
N HIS A 229 5.03 12.56 -16.61
CA HIS A 229 5.50 11.23 -17.09
C HIS A 229 4.36 10.29 -17.50
N ALA A 230 3.15 10.50 -16.99
CA ALA A 230 1.97 9.76 -17.44
C ALA A 230 1.56 10.09 -18.90
N ARG A 231 2.22 11.07 -19.51
CA ARG A 231 2.01 11.47 -20.91
C ARG A 231 3.13 11.03 -21.84
N ASP A 232 4.16 10.39 -21.30
CA ASP A 232 5.25 9.87 -22.12
C ASP A 232 4.72 8.82 -23.10
N PRO A 233 5.08 8.90 -24.39
CA PRO A 233 4.61 7.92 -25.38
C PRO A 233 5.25 6.55 -25.14
N LEU A 234 4.52 5.50 -25.43
CA LEU A 234 5.12 4.19 -25.59
C LEU A 234 6.01 4.18 -26.83
N ARG A 235 7.18 3.54 -26.75
CA ARG A 235 8.03 3.34 -27.91
C ARG A 235 7.54 2.15 -28.73
N GLU A 236 7.58 2.31 -30.04
CA GLU A 236 7.28 1.24 -30.97
C GLU A 236 8.22 0.06 -30.82
N ARG A 237 7.68 -1.13 -30.91
CA ARG A 237 8.44 -2.40 -30.85
C ARG A 237 8.13 -3.25 -32.08
N PRO A 238 8.62 -2.84 -33.25
CA PRO A 238 8.23 -3.43 -34.54
C PRO A 238 8.60 -4.92 -34.67
N ASN A 239 9.57 -5.40 -33.87
CA ASN A 239 9.95 -6.81 -33.86
C ASN A 239 9.03 -7.67 -32.97
N GLY A 240 8.03 -7.10 -32.32
CA GLY A 240 7.15 -7.84 -31.38
C GLY A 240 7.88 -8.42 -30.18
N ASP A 241 9.00 -7.80 -29.79
CA ASP A 241 9.91 -8.33 -28.77
C ASP A 241 9.63 -7.78 -27.34
N PHE A 242 8.41 -7.26 -27.10
CA PHE A 242 7.96 -6.77 -25.80
C PHE A 242 6.59 -7.33 -25.45
N ALA A 243 6.51 -8.04 -24.33
CA ALA A 243 5.29 -8.66 -23.83
C ALA A 243 4.66 -7.86 -22.70
N ILE A 244 3.34 -7.68 -22.71
CA ILE A 244 2.59 -7.20 -21.56
C ILE A 244 1.82 -8.37 -20.94
N GLY A 245 2.07 -8.62 -19.66
CA GLY A 245 1.42 -9.68 -18.92
C GLY A 245 0.57 -9.18 -17.76
N LEU A 246 -0.24 -10.08 -17.23
CA LEU A 246 -1.14 -9.83 -16.11
C LEU A 246 -0.93 -10.88 -15.01
N LYS A 247 -0.76 -10.44 -13.77
CA LYS A 247 -0.84 -11.35 -12.63
C LYS A 247 -2.30 -11.72 -12.39
N VAL A 248 -2.59 -13.01 -12.45
CA VAL A 248 -3.90 -13.60 -12.20
C VAL A 248 -3.86 -14.43 -10.92
N LEU A 249 -5.02 -14.70 -10.37
CA LEU A 249 -5.26 -15.49 -9.16
C LEU A 249 -4.72 -14.84 -7.86
N PRO A 250 -5.47 -15.04 -6.77
CA PRO A 250 -5.01 -14.63 -5.46
C PRO A 250 -3.76 -15.42 -5.05
N ASP A 251 -2.84 -14.76 -4.36
CA ASP A 251 -1.67 -15.36 -3.75
C ASP A 251 -2.07 -16.22 -2.54
N LEU A 252 -2.41 -17.47 -2.79
CA LEU A 252 -2.93 -18.41 -1.79
C LEU A 252 -2.03 -19.63 -1.63
N ALA A 253 -2.05 -20.20 -0.42
CA ALA A 253 -1.43 -21.51 -0.14
C ALA A 253 -2.34 -22.67 -0.56
N GLY A 254 -3.61 -22.43 -0.83
CA GLY A 254 -4.65 -23.40 -1.19
C GLY A 254 -5.22 -23.19 -2.60
N PRO A 255 -6.21 -24.00 -2.99
CA PRO A 255 -6.88 -23.85 -4.28
C PRO A 255 -7.50 -22.45 -4.43
N PRO A 256 -7.36 -21.81 -5.61
CA PRO A 256 -7.95 -20.50 -5.84
C PRO A 256 -9.50 -20.58 -5.85
N PRO A 257 -10.19 -19.52 -5.35
CA PRO A 257 -11.65 -19.46 -5.42
C PRO A 257 -12.14 -19.49 -6.86
N THR A 258 -13.14 -20.30 -7.17
CA THR A 258 -13.68 -20.47 -8.53
C THR A 258 -14.16 -19.16 -9.17
N ALA A 259 -14.75 -18.26 -8.36
CA ALA A 259 -15.21 -16.97 -8.85
C ALA A 259 -14.03 -16.07 -9.26
N ALA A 260 -12.98 -15.99 -8.45
CA ALA A 260 -11.76 -15.25 -8.79
C ALA A 260 -11.12 -15.82 -10.05
N THR A 261 -10.97 -17.12 -10.12
CA THR A 261 -10.43 -17.84 -11.29
C THR A 261 -11.13 -17.45 -12.58
N ARG A 262 -12.47 -17.56 -12.62
CA ARG A 262 -13.25 -17.22 -13.83
C ARG A 262 -13.14 -15.75 -14.21
N ALA A 263 -13.17 -14.87 -13.23
CA ALA A 263 -13.09 -13.44 -13.47
C ALA A 263 -11.71 -13.01 -13.99
N ASP A 264 -10.65 -13.64 -13.51
CA ASP A 264 -9.28 -13.32 -13.92
C ASP A 264 -8.95 -13.89 -15.30
N SER A 265 -9.39 -15.13 -15.60
CA SER A 265 -9.27 -15.69 -16.94
C SER A 265 -10.03 -14.83 -17.96
N ALA A 266 -11.28 -14.46 -17.65
CA ALA A 266 -12.06 -13.59 -18.54
C ALA A 266 -11.41 -12.22 -18.76
N LEU A 267 -10.75 -11.65 -17.75
CA LEU A 267 -10.00 -10.40 -17.91
C LEU A 267 -8.75 -10.60 -18.78
N ALA A 268 -7.97 -11.64 -18.53
CA ALA A 268 -6.78 -11.94 -19.32
C ALA A 268 -7.13 -12.18 -20.80
N ASP A 269 -8.20 -12.94 -21.06
CA ASP A 269 -8.72 -13.19 -22.41
C ASP A 269 -9.22 -11.89 -23.09
N THR A 270 -9.99 -11.07 -22.35
CA THR A 270 -10.51 -9.78 -22.87
C THR A 270 -9.37 -8.81 -23.23
N MET A 271 -8.29 -8.83 -22.47
CA MET A 271 -7.12 -7.97 -22.71
C MET A 271 -6.17 -8.58 -23.76
N GLU A 272 -6.31 -9.88 -24.06
CA GLU A 272 -5.40 -10.63 -24.92
C GLU A 272 -3.94 -10.45 -24.50
N VAL A 273 -3.63 -10.67 -23.21
CA VAL A 273 -2.27 -10.46 -22.68
C VAL A 273 -1.25 -11.46 -23.24
N ASP A 274 0.00 -11.02 -23.40
CA ASP A 274 1.08 -11.85 -23.95
C ASP A 274 1.70 -12.78 -22.88
N ALA A 275 1.49 -12.49 -21.60
CA ALA A 275 1.98 -13.30 -20.48
C ALA A 275 0.97 -13.36 -19.33
N VAL A 276 0.98 -14.47 -18.61
CA VAL A 276 0.18 -14.65 -17.39
C VAL A 276 1.13 -15.00 -16.25
N ALA A 277 1.02 -14.26 -15.15
CA ALA A 277 1.82 -14.51 -13.95
C ALA A 277 0.94 -14.99 -12.78
N VAL A 278 1.46 -15.95 -12.02
CA VAL A 278 0.87 -16.41 -10.76
C VAL A 278 1.92 -16.44 -9.66
N VAL A 279 1.49 -16.12 -8.44
CA VAL A 279 2.35 -16.22 -7.24
C VAL A 279 1.87 -17.38 -6.39
N VAL A 280 2.79 -18.25 -6.01
CA VAL A 280 2.53 -19.37 -5.12
C VAL A 280 3.36 -19.22 -3.84
N ARG A 281 2.90 -19.79 -2.73
CA ARG A 281 3.63 -19.72 -1.46
C ARG A 281 4.42 -20.99 -1.20
N PRO A 282 5.53 -20.89 -0.45
CA PRO A 282 6.18 -22.08 0.09
C PRO A 282 5.18 -22.99 0.80
N GLY A 283 5.35 -24.29 0.70
CA GLY A 283 4.44 -25.27 1.30
C GLY A 283 3.14 -25.52 0.55
N ILE A 284 2.89 -24.87 -0.60
CA ILE A 284 1.69 -25.13 -1.41
C ILE A 284 1.53 -26.63 -1.72
N ASN A 285 0.32 -27.15 -1.55
CA ASN A 285 0.05 -28.57 -1.77
C ASN A 285 -0.21 -28.91 -3.25
N ARG A 286 -0.15 -30.21 -3.59
CA ARG A 286 -0.33 -30.68 -4.96
C ARG A 286 -1.71 -30.33 -5.54
N ALA A 287 -2.77 -30.51 -4.76
CA ALA A 287 -4.13 -30.25 -5.22
C ALA A 287 -4.34 -28.78 -5.62
N ALA A 288 -3.73 -27.84 -4.88
CA ALA A 288 -3.75 -26.44 -5.22
C ALA A 288 -2.97 -26.15 -6.52
N LEU A 289 -1.79 -26.76 -6.69
CA LEU A 289 -1.02 -26.63 -7.93
C LEU A 289 -1.77 -27.23 -9.14
N ASP A 290 -2.39 -28.39 -8.99
CA ASP A 290 -3.19 -29.01 -10.05
C ASP A 290 -4.41 -28.12 -10.41
N SER A 291 -4.99 -27.43 -9.42
CA SER A 291 -6.07 -26.47 -9.66
C SER A 291 -5.57 -25.23 -10.42
N ILE A 292 -4.41 -24.70 -10.04
CA ILE A 292 -3.77 -23.58 -10.74
C ILE A 292 -3.39 -24.01 -12.17
N GLY A 293 -2.85 -25.21 -12.35
CA GLY A 293 -2.50 -25.76 -13.65
C GLY A 293 -3.68 -25.74 -14.62
N ARG A 294 -4.84 -26.22 -14.18
CA ARG A 294 -6.09 -26.18 -14.99
C ARG A 294 -6.51 -24.77 -15.39
N VAL A 295 -6.25 -23.79 -14.55
CA VAL A 295 -6.54 -22.37 -14.88
C VAL A 295 -5.59 -21.84 -15.95
N LEU A 296 -4.35 -22.31 -15.95
CA LEU A 296 -3.33 -21.90 -16.91
C LEU A 296 -3.39 -22.65 -18.26
N ASP A 297 -4.20 -23.73 -18.36
CA ASP A 297 -4.31 -24.52 -19.60
C ASP A 297 -4.80 -23.72 -20.84
N PRO A 298 -5.72 -22.75 -20.73
CA PRO A 298 -6.05 -21.88 -21.87
C PRO A 298 -4.84 -21.08 -22.35
N ALA A 299 -4.14 -20.41 -21.43
CA ALA A 299 -2.96 -19.62 -21.75
C ALA A 299 -1.86 -20.45 -22.46
N ARG A 300 -1.67 -21.71 -22.03
CA ARG A 300 -0.74 -22.65 -22.73
C ARG A 300 -1.14 -22.94 -24.15
N ARG A 301 -2.43 -23.12 -24.42
CA ARG A 301 -2.93 -23.39 -25.78
C ARG A 301 -2.72 -22.18 -26.70
N ASP A 302 -2.83 -20.99 -26.15
CA ASP A 302 -2.69 -19.74 -26.88
C ASP A 302 -1.23 -19.26 -26.98
N SER A 303 -0.25 -20.09 -26.56
CA SER A 303 1.18 -19.78 -26.54
C SER A 303 1.53 -18.55 -25.69
N THR A 304 0.70 -18.23 -24.73
CA THR A 304 0.93 -17.14 -23.76
C THR A 304 2.05 -17.54 -22.79
N THR A 305 2.99 -16.66 -22.53
CA THR A 305 4.11 -16.93 -21.61
C THR A 305 3.60 -17.11 -20.17
N ILE A 306 3.93 -18.24 -19.55
CA ILE A 306 3.55 -18.54 -18.17
C ILE A 306 4.71 -18.22 -17.23
N ILE A 307 4.46 -17.32 -16.29
CA ILE A 307 5.40 -16.89 -15.25
C ILE A 307 4.89 -17.36 -13.90
N VAL A 308 5.72 -18.07 -13.14
CA VAL A 308 5.38 -18.44 -11.77
C VAL A 308 6.42 -17.87 -10.82
N ALA A 309 5.95 -17.14 -9.82
CA ALA A 309 6.80 -16.61 -8.74
C ALA A 309 6.53 -17.36 -7.43
N ILE A 310 7.58 -17.62 -6.67
CA ILE A 310 7.46 -18.15 -5.31
C ILE A 310 7.57 -16.98 -4.34
N GLY A 311 6.43 -16.63 -3.77
CA GLY A 311 6.29 -15.58 -2.76
C GLY A 311 6.76 -16.01 -1.37
N TYR A 312 6.12 -15.46 -0.35
CA TYR A 312 6.51 -15.62 1.05
C TYR A 312 5.31 -15.98 1.93
N PRO A 313 5.54 -16.48 3.16
CA PRO A 313 4.46 -16.63 4.14
C PRO A 313 3.72 -15.30 4.35
N LEU A 314 2.42 -15.42 4.63
CA LEU A 314 1.62 -14.24 4.95
C LEU A 314 2.07 -13.67 6.30
N THR A 315 2.47 -12.42 6.29
CA THR A 315 2.78 -11.66 7.50
C THR A 315 1.60 -10.73 7.81
N LEU A 316 0.99 -10.90 8.97
CA LEU A 316 -0.15 -10.07 9.39
C LEU A 316 0.30 -8.68 9.80
N VAL A 317 1.46 -8.58 10.44
CA VAL A 317 2.09 -7.32 10.86
C VAL A 317 3.49 -7.25 10.25
N PRO A 318 3.66 -6.67 9.04
CA PRO A 318 4.97 -6.50 8.41
C PRO A 318 5.96 -5.79 9.33
N ASP A 319 7.24 -6.15 9.20
CA ASP A 319 8.36 -5.62 10.01
C ASP A 319 8.33 -5.99 11.51
N VAL A 320 7.29 -6.63 12.00
CA VAL A 320 7.18 -7.12 13.39
C VAL A 320 7.20 -8.63 13.43
N GLU A 321 6.41 -9.27 12.58
CA GLU A 321 6.36 -10.72 12.44
C GLU A 321 7.29 -11.15 11.32
N THR A 322 8.34 -11.91 11.65
CA THR A 322 9.25 -12.50 10.67
C THR A 322 9.18 -14.02 10.70
N HIS A 323 9.25 -14.61 9.51
CA HIS A 323 9.28 -16.07 9.37
C HIS A 323 10.72 -16.54 9.11
N PRO A 324 11.10 -17.72 9.57
CA PRO A 324 12.41 -18.27 9.28
C PRO A 324 12.55 -18.56 7.77
N PHE A 325 13.73 -18.28 7.22
CA PHE A 325 14.06 -18.68 5.86
C PHE A 325 14.34 -20.18 5.79
N ASP A 326 13.36 -20.97 5.36
CA ASP A 326 13.51 -22.40 5.13
C ASP A 326 13.86 -22.65 3.65
N GLN A 327 15.16 -22.88 3.39
CA GLN A 327 15.66 -23.16 2.06
C GLN A 327 15.14 -24.49 1.51
N ASN A 328 15.00 -25.52 2.37
CA ASN A 328 14.58 -26.85 1.92
C ASN A 328 13.11 -26.84 1.48
N GLU A 329 12.24 -26.19 2.23
CA GLU A 329 10.82 -26.03 1.87
C GLU A 329 10.68 -25.24 0.56
N ARG A 330 11.47 -24.16 0.39
CA ARG A 330 11.47 -23.38 -0.84
C ARG A 330 11.96 -24.19 -2.03
N LEU A 331 13.04 -24.97 -1.91
CA LEU A 331 13.52 -25.85 -2.96
C LEU A 331 12.53 -26.98 -3.29
N ALA A 332 11.87 -27.54 -2.28
CA ALA A 332 10.79 -28.49 -2.50
C ALA A 332 9.60 -27.85 -3.24
N THR A 333 9.33 -26.58 -2.98
CA THR A 333 8.30 -25.81 -3.69
C THR A 333 8.72 -25.54 -5.13
N VAL A 334 9.97 -25.14 -5.40
CA VAL A 334 10.54 -25.03 -6.76
C VAL A 334 10.30 -26.34 -7.54
N ARG A 335 10.66 -27.46 -6.94
CA ARG A 335 10.48 -28.79 -7.57
C ARG A 335 9.02 -29.03 -7.94
N ARG A 336 8.08 -28.84 -7.00
CA ARG A 336 6.65 -29.07 -7.24
C ARG A 336 6.08 -28.14 -8.31
N VAL A 337 6.48 -26.87 -8.31
CA VAL A 337 6.02 -25.86 -9.25
C VAL A 337 6.46 -26.22 -10.68
N VAL A 338 7.74 -26.54 -10.87
CA VAL A 338 8.25 -26.90 -12.21
C VAL A 338 7.60 -28.19 -12.71
N ASP A 339 7.49 -29.22 -11.85
CA ASP A 339 6.86 -30.50 -12.18
C ASP A 339 5.36 -30.39 -12.53
N ARG A 340 4.63 -29.45 -11.91
CA ARG A 340 3.15 -29.37 -12.07
C ARG A 340 2.69 -28.23 -12.96
N LEU A 341 3.38 -27.11 -12.92
CA LEU A 341 2.94 -25.91 -13.65
C LEU A 341 3.73 -25.66 -14.91
N HIS A 342 4.86 -26.33 -15.14
CA HIS A 342 5.72 -26.18 -16.33
C HIS A 342 5.84 -24.72 -16.78
N PRO A 343 6.33 -23.79 -15.91
CA PRO A 343 6.41 -22.38 -16.25
C PRO A 343 7.49 -22.13 -17.31
N ASP A 344 7.26 -21.16 -18.20
CA ASP A 344 8.31 -20.66 -19.09
C ASP A 344 9.36 -19.86 -18.34
N ILE A 345 8.91 -19.11 -17.31
CA ILE A 345 9.77 -18.32 -16.42
C ILE A 345 9.39 -18.64 -14.97
N LEU A 346 10.40 -18.96 -14.18
CA LEU A 346 10.25 -19.15 -12.73
C LEU A 346 11.05 -18.09 -11.99
N LEU A 347 10.40 -17.43 -11.02
CA LEU A 347 11.03 -16.59 -10.01
C LEU A 347 11.07 -17.38 -8.69
N PRO A 348 12.19 -18.03 -8.32
CA PRO A 348 12.27 -18.79 -7.07
C PRO A 348 12.06 -17.94 -5.82
N ALA A 349 12.28 -16.63 -5.94
CA ALA A 349 12.03 -15.62 -4.93
C ALA A 349 11.44 -14.37 -5.60
N GLU A 350 10.18 -14.07 -5.30
CA GLU A 350 9.54 -12.82 -5.68
C GLU A 350 10.13 -11.70 -4.82
N ASP A 351 10.71 -10.67 -5.44
CA ASP A 351 11.21 -9.46 -4.74
C ASP A 351 11.98 -9.73 -3.44
N PRO A 352 13.19 -10.31 -3.48
CA PRO A 352 13.92 -10.75 -2.29
C PRO A 352 14.10 -9.67 -1.22
N TYR A 353 14.34 -8.43 -1.62
CA TYR A 353 14.55 -7.29 -0.73
C TYR A 353 13.29 -6.41 -0.53
N GLY A 354 12.25 -6.62 -1.31
CA GLY A 354 10.93 -6.03 -1.10
C GLY A 354 10.05 -6.92 -0.20
N SER A 355 9.22 -7.73 -0.83
CA SER A 355 8.31 -8.67 -0.15
C SER A 355 9.06 -9.67 0.72
N GLY A 356 10.25 -10.13 0.28
CA GLY A 356 11.10 -11.04 1.02
C GLY A 356 11.58 -10.46 2.35
N SER A 357 12.15 -9.26 2.33
CA SER A 357 12.63 -8.61 3.56
C SER A 357 11.51 -8.32 4.55
N ARG A 358 10.30 -8.00 4.06
CA ARG A 358 9.14 -7.76 4.93
C ARG A 358 8.64 -9.03 5.63
N SER A 359 8.78 -10.19 4.99
CA SER A 359 8.28 -11.47 5.53
C SER A 359 9.35 -12.25 6.30
N LEU A 360 10.60 -12.20 5.85
CA LEU A 360 11.69 -13.02 6.40
C LEU A 360 12.71 -12.21 7.20
N GLY A 361 12.57 -10.88 7.22
CA GLY A 361 13.64 -9.99 7.67
C GLY A 361 14.76 -9.84 6.62
N PRO A 362 15.72 -8.94 6.85
CA PRO A 362 16.80 -8.67 5.90
C PRO A 362 17.80 -9.84 5.87
N LEU A 363 17.87 -10.53 4.73
CA LEU A 363 18.87 -11.57 4.47
C LEU A 363 20.08 -11.00 3.74
N GLN A 364 21.26 -11.56 4.03
CA GLN A 364 22.50 -11.19 3.32
C GLN A 364 22.43 -11.61 1.84
N PRO A 365 22.99 -10.83 0.91
CA PRO A 365 22.99 -11.17 -0.52
C PRO A 365 23.54 -12.57 -0.82
N ALA A 366 24.62 -12.96 -0.19
CA ALA A 366 25.23 -14.28 -0.35
C ALA A 366 24.25 -15.44 -0.01
N ARG A 367 23.29 -15.22 0.89
CA ARG A 367 22.27 -16.23 1.21
C ARG A 367 21.28 -16.39 0.06
N TRP A 368 20.86 -15.27 -0.55
CA TRP A 368 20.02 -15.31 -1.74
C TRP A 368 20.75 -15.91 -2.94
N GLU A 369 22.02 -15.56 -3.15
CA GLU A 369 22.85 -16.12 -4.23
C GLU A 369 22.95 -17.66 -4.10
N SER A 370 23.29 -18.17 -2.91
CA SER A 370 23.35 -19.61 -2.64
C SER A 370 22.03 -20.31 -2.92
N TYR A 371 20.93 -19.75 -2.43
CA TYR A 371 19.59 -20.31 -2.65
C TYR A 371 19.22 -20.33 -4.15
N LEU A 372 19.50 -19.24 -4.88
CA LEU A 372 19.19 -19.15 -6.31
C LEU A 372 20.01 -20.14 -7.14
N ILE A 373 21.28 -20.38 -6.80
CA ILE A 373 22.10 -21.40 -7.44
C ILE A 373 21.45 -22.79 -7.29
N ASP A 374 21.02 -23.11 -6.07
CA ASP A 374 20.37 -24.40 -5.80
C ASP A 374 18.99 -24.50 -6.48
N ALA A 375 18.22 -23.42 -6.49
CA ALA A 375 16.91 -23.34 -7.14
C ALA A 375 17.03 -23.56 -8.66
N VAL A 376 18.03 -22.94 -9.32
CA VAL A 376 18.33 -23.16 -10.75
C VAL A 376 18.66 -24.63 -11.01
N ARG A 377 19.52 -25.23 -10.18
CA ARG A 377 19.91 -26.64 -10.31
C ARG A 377 18.68 -27.55 -10.19
N VAL A 378 17.84 -27.32 -9.19
CA VAL A 378 16.62 -28.11 -8.97
C VAL A 378 15.65 -27.93 -10.14
N ALA A 379 15.38 -26.71 -10.56
CA ALA A 379 14.42 -26.42 -11.63
C ALA A 379 14.86 -27.03 -12.95
N LYS A 380 16.12 -26.81 -13.38
CA LYS A 380 16.65 -27.32 -14.64
C LYS A 380 16.90 -28.82 -14.67
N SER A 381 16.97 -29.48 -13.51
CA SER A 381 16.99 -30.95 -13.46
C SER A 381 15.64 -31.59 -13.82
N ILE A 382 14.54 -30.82 -13.73
CA ILE A 382 13.18 -31.28 -14.05
C ILE A 382 12.78 -30.83 -15.44
N ASP A 383 12.94 -29.53 -15.71
CA ASP A 383 12.72 -28.94 -17.03
C ASP A 383 13.93 -28.09 -17.43
N PRO A 384 14.78 -28.57 -18.34
CA PRO A 384 15.95 -27.83 -18.83
C PRO A 384 15.58 -26.51 -19.54
N LYS A 385 14.35 -26.35 -20.03
CA LYS A 385 13.89 -25.18 -20.78
C LYS A 385 13.41 -24.04 -19.89
N VAL A 386 13.07 -24.33 -18.63
CA VAL A 386 12.60 -23.28 -17.72
C VAL A 386 13.66 -22.20 -17.54
N ARG A 387 13.27 -20.95 -17.71
CA ARG A 387 14.13 -19.80 -17.50
C ARG A 387 13.95 -19.29 -16.07
N ILE A 388 15.04 -19.01 -15.39
CA ILE A 388 15.03 -18.58 -14.00
C ILE A 388 15.30 -17.08 -13.91
N GLY A 389 14.39 -16.37 -13.26
CA GLY A 389 14.47 -14.92 -13.07
C GLY A 389 14.69 -14.51 -11.61
N VAL A 390 15.20 -13.30 -11.43
CA VAL A 390 15.28 -12.60 -10.13
C VAL A 390 14.94 -11.13 -10.32
N SER A 391 14.18 -10.55 -9.38
CA SER A 391 13.75 -9.14 -9.42
C SER A 391 14.36 -8.31 -8.30
N ALA A 392 14.58 -7.03 -8.58
CA ALA A 392 14.93 -5.99 -7.63
C ALA A 392 13.73 -5.07 -7.41
N SER A 393 13.45 -4.67 -6.17
CA SER A 393 12.25 -3.91 -5.81
C SER A 393 12.44 -2.85 -4.73
N ASP A 394 13.48 -2.96 -3.88
CA ASP A 394 13.80 -2.01 -2.81
C ASP A 394 14.81 -0.93 -3.25
N TYR A 395 15.53 -1.19 -4.35
CA TYR A 395 16.53 -0.31 -4.97
C TYR A 395 17.66 0.14 -4.03
N ARG A 396 17.89 -0.59 -2.95
CA ARG A 396 18.98 -0.36 -1.98
C ARG A 396 20.16 -1.29 -2.21
N HIS A 397 21.09 -1.27 -1.27
CA HIS A 397 22.36 -2.00 -1.38
C HIS A 397 22.16 -3.51 -1.63
N GLY A 398 21.24 -4.17 -0.94
CA GLY A 398 21.00 -5.60 -1.10
C GLY A 398 20.57 -5.97 -2.53
N ASP A 399 19.59 -5.23 -3.07
CA ASP A 399 19.16 -5.39 -4.46
C ASP A 399 20.29 -5.10 -5.45
N SER A 400 21.07 -4.05 -5.21
CA SER A 400 22.22 -3.69 -6.07
C SER A 400 23.24 -4.82 -6.19
N VAL A 401 23.58 -5.45 -5.07
CA VAL A 401 24.54 -6.58 -5.03
C VAL A 401 23.96 -7.78 -5.74
N LEU A 402 22.70 -8.13 -5.43
CA LEU A 402 22.04 -9.29 -6.02
C LEU A 402 21.81 -9.12 -7.54
N PHE A 403 21.39 -7.93 -7.98
CA PHE A 403 21.25 -7.59 -9.40
C PHE A 403 22.60 -7.72 -10.13
N ALA A 404 23.66 -7.10 -9.58
CA ALA A 404 25.00 -7.15 -10.17
C ALA A 404 25.54 -8.59 -10.26
N TRP A 405 25.26 -9.45 -9.27
CA TRP A 405 25.60 -10.86 -9.33
C TRP A 405 24.79 -11.59 -10.40
N ALA A 406 23.46 -11.44 -10.41
CA ALA A 406 22.57 -12.13 -11.34
C ALA A 406 22.81 -11.74 -12.80
N ALA A 407 23.15 -10.48 -13.07
CA ALA A 407 23.42 -9.96 -14.40
C ALA A 407 24.75 -10.47 -15.02
N ARG A 408 25.70 -10.99 -14.22
CA ARG A 408 26.96 -11.52 -14.73
C ARG A 408 26.73 -12.75 -15.60
N ALA A 409 27.55 -12.90 -16.64
CA ALA A 409 27.48 -14.04 -17.55
C ALA A 409 27.69 -15.41 -16.85
N ARG A 410 28.46 -15.45 -15.75
CA ARG A 410 28.71 -16.67 -14.96
C ARG A 410 27.58 -17.03 -13.99
N SER A 411 26.67 -16.12 -13.72
CA SER A 411 25.51 -16.42 -12.89
C SER A 411 24.60 -17.42 -13.61
N PRO A 412 24.06 -18.43 -12.91
CA PRO A 412 23.17 -19.43 -13.53
C PRO A 412 21.75 -18.89 -13.77
N VAL A 413 21.41 -17.69 -13.28
CA VAL A 413 20.13 -17.03 -13.52
C VAL A 413 20.04 -16.61 -14.99
N ASP A 414 18.89 -16.81 -15.62
CA ASP A 414 18.69 -16.53 -17.06
C ASP A 414 18.19 -15.10 -17.31
N ILE A 415 17.35 -14.58 -16.39
CA ILE A 415 16.64 -13.31 -16.55
C ILE A 415 16.86 -12.47 -15.29
N VAL A 416 17.12 -11.19 -15.47
CA VAL A 416 17.14 -10.20 -14.38
C VAL A 416 15.99 -9.23 -14.56
N GLY A 417 15.51 -8.63 -13.46
CA GLY A 417 14.38 -7.72 -13.61
C GLY A 417 14.18 -6.78 -12.45
N PHE A 418 13.11 -6.04 -12.58
CA PHE A 418 12.72 -4.98 -11.67
C PHE A 418 11.25 -5.12 -11.31
N SER A 419 10.87 -4.59 -10.15
CA SER A 419 9.48 -4.39 -9.74
C SER A 419 9.27 -2.94 -9.39
N PHE A 420 8.30 -2.28 -10.02
CA PHE A 420 8.00 -0.87 -9.85
C PHE A 420 6.56 -0.66 -9.40
N PHE A 421 6.39 0.04 -8.29
CA PHE A 421 5.08 0.51 -7.83
C PHE A 421 5.14 2.02 -7.60
N PRO A 422 5.17 2.82 -8.67
CA PRO A 422 5.31 4.27 -8.56
C PRO A 422 4.21 4.89 -7.73
N SER A 423 4.58 5.85 -6.90
CA SER A 423 3.66 6.63 -6.10
C SER A 423 3.82 8.11 -6.42
N PRO A 424 2.72 8.86 -6.61
CA PRO A 424 2.81 10.28 -6.87
C PRO A 424 3.38 11.09 -5.70
N TYR A 425 3.40 10.52 -4.49
CA TYR A 425 3.70 11.26 -3.27
C TYR A 425 4.93 10.78 -2.52
N VAL A 426 5.36 9.54 -2.75
CA VAL A 426 6.49 8.93 -2.04
C VAL A 426 7.57 8.54 -3.03
N GLY A 427 8.83 8.88 -2.74
CA GLY A 427 9.97 8.47 -3.55
C GLY A 427 10.16 9.21 -4.88
N GLY A 428 9.39 10.27 -5.16
CA GLY A 428 9.55 11.04 -6.41
C GLY A 428 8.94 10.38 -7.65
N GLY A 429 7.97 9.51 -7.47
CA GLY A 429 7.32 8.78 -8.56
C GLY A 429 8.26 7.75 -9.18
N ILE A 430 8.06 7.44 -10.47
CA ILE A 430 8.88 6.45 -11.18
C ILE A 430 10.35 6.84 -11.30
N GLN A 431 10.68 8.15 -11.34
CA GLN A 431 12.02 8.62 -11.71
C GLN A 431 13.14 8.14 -10.80
N THR A 432 12.90 8.01 -9.50
CA THR A 432 13.95 7.61 -8.56
C THR A 432 14.38 6.17 -8.81
N ASP A 433 13.40 5.29 -8.98
CA ASP A 433 13.65 3.86 -9.13
C ASP A 433 14.17 3.54 -10.54
N THR A 434 13.60 4.15 -11.59
CA THR A 434 14.07 3.96 -12.96
C THR A 434 15.48 4.52 -13.18
N ARG A 435 15.82 5.68 -12.63
CA ARG A 435 17.21 6.19 -12.66
C ARG A 435 18.17 5.23 -11.97
N THR A 436 17.75 4.56 -10.91
CA THR A 436 18.56 3.57 -10.23
C THR A 436 18.69 2.31 -11.08
N ALA A 437 17.61 1.82 -11.67
CA ALA A 437 17.63 0.71 -12.60
C ALA A 437 18.53 1.01 -13.83
N ASP A 438 18.40 2.19 -14.43
CA ASP A 438 19.25 2.64 -15.55
C ASP A 438 20.73 2.68 -15.18
N ARG A 439 21.04 3.14 -13.96
CA ARG A 439 22.41 3.16 -13.46
C ARG A 439 22.95 1.75 -13.32
N TRP A 440 22.17 0.81 -12.81
CA TRP A 440 22.59 -0.59 -12.63
C TRP A 440 22.75 -1.29 -13.98
N MET A 441 21.84 -1.09 -14.92
CA MET A 441 21.95 -1.64 -16.27
C MET A 441 23.23 -1.12 -16.99
N ARG A 442 23.55 0.17 -16.82
CA ARG A 442 24.80 0.75 -17.36
C ARG A 442 26.04 0.23 -16.65
N ALA A 443 26.00 0.10 -15.31
CA ALA A 443 27.14 -0.37 -14.52
C ALA A 443 27.44 -1.87 -14.70
N THR A 444 26.43 -2.65 -15.02
CA THR A 444 26.55 -4.11 -15.23
C THR A 444 25.87 -4.49 -16.54
N PRO A 445 26.50 -4.18 -17.69
CA PRO A 445 25.96 -4.58 -18.98
C PRO A 445 25.78 -6.10 -19.06
N THR A 446 24.61 -6.53 -19.46
CA THR A 446 24.28 -7.96 -19.55
C THR A 446 23.71 -8.28 -20.92
N LYS A 447 23.93 -9.54 -21.39
CA LYS A 447 23.25 -10.12 -22.56
C LYS A 447 21.98 -10.87 -22.18
N LYS A 448 21.67 -10.97 -20.88
CA LYS A 448 20.46 -11.62 -20.39
C LYS A 448 19.25 -10.74 -20.65
N GLU A 449 18.10 -11.37 -20.79
CA GLU A 449 16.83 -10.63 -20.86
C GLU A 449 16.58 -9.86 -19.57
N ILE A 450 15.96 -8.71 -19.71
CA ILE A 450 15.52 -7.90 -18.58
C ILE A 450 13.99 -7.83 -18.63
N TRP A 451 13.34 -7.94 -17.47
CA TRP A 451 11.89 -7.87 -17.36
C TRP A 451 11.48 -6.90 -16.25
N VAL A 452 10.30 -6.31 -16.39
CA VAL A 452 9.58 -5.73 -15.26
C VAL A 452 8.63 -6.79 -14.72
N PHE A 453 9.04 -7.50 -13.67
CA PHE A 453 8.28 -8.62 -13.13
C PHE A 453 7.05 -8.24 -12.33
N ALA A 454 6.98 -6.98 -11.88
CA ALA A 454 5.78 -6.44 -11.26
C ALA A 454 5.68 -4.94 -11.47
N THR A 455 4.53 -4.47 -11.92
CA THR A 455 4.18 -3.05 -11.91
C THR A 455 2.71 -2.85 -11.58
N GLY A 456 2.40 -1.78 -10.88
CA GLY A 456 1.03 -1.47 -10.48
C GLY A 456 0.95 -0.17 -9.71
N GLY A 457 -0.22 0.11 -9.19
CA GLY A 457 -0.47 1.26 -8.34
C GLY A 457 -1.51 0.93 -7.27
N TYR A 458 -1.66 1.81 -6.30
CA TYR A 458 -2.56 1.62 -5.16
C TYR A 458 -3.73 2.61 -5.24
N PRO A 459 -4.85 2.26 -5.91
CA PRO A 459 -5.98 3.17 -6.12
C PRO A 459 -6.61 3.66 -4.83
N LEU A 460 -6.60 2.84 -3.78
CA LEU A 460 -7.10 3.22 -2.48
C LEU A 460 -6.25 4.31 -1.80
N ALA A 461 -4.94 4.29 -2.04
CA ALA A 461 -4.02 5.26 -1.45
C ALA A 461 -3.91 6.55 -2.27
N TYR A 462 -3.96 6.44 -3.61
CA TYR A 462 -3.57 7.54 -4.49
C TYR A 462 -4.58 7.83 -5.61
N GLY A 463 -5.70 7.12 -5.64
CA GLY A 463 -6.74 7.26 -6.66
C GLY A 463 -6.55 6.30 -7.85
N GLU A 464 -7.66 6.03 -8.54
CA GLU A 464 -7.69 5.10 -9.67
C GLU A 464 -6.95 5.64 -10.90
N ARG A 465 -7.00 6.96 -11.11
CA ARG A 465 -6.25 7.62 -12.17
C ARG A 465 -4.75 7.48 -11.94
N SER A 466 -4.30 7.69 -10.70
CA SER A 466 -2.90 7.51 -10.34
C SER A 466 -2.41 6.07 -10.54
N GLN A 467 -3.27 5.07 -10.34
CA GLN A 467 -2.95 3.68 -10.69
C GLN A 467 -2.70 3.52 -12.20
N ALA A 468 -3.58 4.09 -13.02
CA ALA A 468 -3.42 4.04 -14.47
C ALA A 468 -2.13 4.74 -14.93
N ASP A 469 -1.87 5.92 -14.36
CA ASP A 469 -0.68 6.71 -14.65
C ASP A 469 0.61 5.97 -14.21
N ALA A 470 0.59 5.28 -13.06
CA ALA A 470 1.71 4.48 -12.56
C ALA A 470 2.09 3.38 -13.55
N ILE A 471 1.11 2.61 -13.98
CA ILE A 471 1.32 1.51 -14.93
C ILE A 471 1.83 2.06 -16.27
N TRP A 472 1.20 3.12 -16.76
CA TRP A 472 1.59 3.74 -18.03
C TRP A 472 3.04 4.23 -18.04
N GLN A 473 3.48 4.92 -16.99
CA GLN A 473 4.85 5.42 -16.86
C GLN A 473 5.88 4.29 -16.90
N VAL A 474 5.58 3.17 -16.24
CA VAL A 474 6.49 2.01 -16.25
C VAL A 474 6.53 1.37 -17.63
N LEU A 475 5.39 1.24 -18.31
CA LEU A 475 5.34 0.71 -19.68
C LEU A 475 6.08 1.63 -20.66
N ALA A 476 5.92 2.95 -20.55
CA ALA A 476 6.63 3.92 -21.37
C ALA A 476 8.15 3.82 -21.16
N TRP A 477 8.62 3.78 -19.91
CA TRP A 477 10.03 3.58 -19.61
C TRP A 477 10.54 2.21 -20.10
N ALA A 478 9.79 1.15 -19.88
CA ALA A 478 10.22 -0.20 -20.26
C ALA A 478 10.32 -0.37 -21.79
N THR A 479 9.37 0.19 -22.54
CA THR A 479 9.39 0.14 -24.01
C THR A 479 10.52 0.96 -24.62
N ASP A 480 11.01 2.02 -23.94
CA ASP A 480 12.17 2.82 -24.38
C ASP A 480 13.51 2.06 -24.24
N HIS A 481 13.52 0.92 -23.54
CA HIS A 481 14.70 0.10 -23.30
C HIS A 481 14.65 -1.23 -24.09
N PRO A 482 15.37 -1.37 -25.21
CA PRO A 482 15.31 -2.59 -26.06
C PRO A 482 15.71 -3.89 -25.34
N ALA A 483 16.51 -3.79 -24.27
CA ALA A 483 16.90 -4.92 -23.44
C ALA A 483 15.75 -5.47 -22.57
N ILE A 484 14.72 -4.66 -22.31
CA ILE A 484 13.54 -5.08 -21.54
C ILE A 484 12.57 -5.79 -22.48
N LYS A 485 12.20 -7.02 -22.14
CA LYS A 485 11.40 -7.92 -22.97
C LYS A 485 9.95 -8.03 -22.55
N GLY A 486 9.59 -7.48 -21.39
CA GLY A 486 8.19 -7.44 -21.00
C GLY A 486 7.96 -6.83 -19.63
N ALA A 487 6.68 -6.61 -19.33
CA ALA A 487 6.22 -6.07 -18.07
C ALA A 487 4.95 -6.79 -17.59
N ILE A 488 4.89 -7.14 -16.30
CA ILE A 488 3.76 -7.82 -15.68
C ILE A 488 2.99 -6.83 -14.82
N VAL A 489 1.70 -6.65 -15.13
CA VAL A 489 0.80 -5.78 -14.38
C VAL A 489 0.24 -6.52 -13.16
N TYR A 490 0.31 -5.92 -12.01
CA TYR A 490 -0.19 -6.40 -10.73
C TYR A 490 -1.38 -5.55 -10.30
N GLU A 491 -2.63 -6.03 -10.28
CA GLU A 491 -3.03 -7.43 -10.60
C GLU A 491 -4.45 -7.46 -11.19
N ALA A 492 -4.94 -8.60 -11.60
CA ALA A 492 -6.26 -8.73 -12.24
C ALA A 492 -7.41 -8.25 -11.34
N GLY A 493 -7.49 -8.70 -10.11
CA GLY A 493 -8.52 -8.33 -9.13
C GLY A 493 -7.94 -7.87 -7.80
N ASP A 494 -8.77 -7.29 -6.95
CA ASP A 494 -8.39 -6.97 -5.58
C ASP A 494 -8.38 -8.27 -4.75
N TYR A 495 -7.19 -8.69 -4.35
CA TYR A 495 -7.02 -9.89 -3.55
C TYR A 495 -6.63 -9.55 -2.12
N MET A 496 -5.34 -9.70 -1.79
CA MET A 496 -4.82 -9.28 -0.49
C MET A 496 -4.64 -7.77 -0.41
N MET A 497 -4.37 -7.13 -1.54
CA MET A 497 -4.17 -5.70 -1.66
C MET A 497 -5.18 -5.09 -2.62
N VAL A 498 -5.59 -3.85 -2.37
CA VAL A 498 -6.46 -3.09 -3.27
C VAL A 498 -5.56 -2.47 -4.35
N ARG A 499 -5.30 -3.24 -5.42
CA ARG A 499 -4.47 -2.82 -6.56
C ARG A 499 -4.89 -3.46 -7.88
N GLY A 500 -6.00 -4.19 -7.89
CA GLY A 500 -6.51 -4.87 -9.07
C GLY A 500 -6.94 -3.92 -10.18
N LEU A 501 -6.89 -4.41 -11.41
CA LEU A 501 -7.50 -3.74 -12.57
C LEU A 501 -9.03 -3.80 -12.52
N ARG A 502 -9.57 -4.79 -11.79
CA ARG A 502 -10.99 -5.02 -11.55
C ARG A 502 -11.29 -4.83 -10.06
N ALA A 503 -12.24 -3.96 -9.77
CA ALA A 503 -12.75 -3.72 -8.42
C ALA A 503 -13.64 -4.89 -7.93
N PRO A 504 -13.92 -5.01 -6.61
CA PRO A 504 -14.71 -6.10 -6.05
C PRO A 504 -16.12 -6.22 -6.63
N ASN A 505 -16.74 -5.12 -7.07
CA ASN A 505 -18.04 -5.09 -7.73
C ASN A 505 -18.01 -5.49 -9.23
N GLY A 506 -16.86 -5.91 -9.74
CA GLY A 506 -16.66 -6.30 -11.13
C GLY A 506 -16.33 -5.14 -12.09
N ARG A 507 -16.39 -3.88 -11.66
CA ARG A 507 -16.08 -2.72 -12.50
C ARG A 507 -14.59 -2.69 -12.85
N PHE A 508 -14.26 -2.42 -14.10
CA PHE A 508 -12.90 -2.16 -14.51
C PHE A 508 -12.47 -0.74 -14.13
N ARG A 509 -11.26 -0.63 -13.59
CA ARG A 509 -10.64 0.65 -13.29
C ARG A 509 -10.02 1.27 -14.54
N PRO A 510 -9.75 2.59 -14.57
CA PRO A 510 -9.05 3.25 -15.67
C PRO A 510 -7.72 2.60 -16.06
N ALA A 511 -7.06 1.96 -15.11
CA ALA A 511 -5.83 1.20 -15.34
C ALA A 511 -6.01 0.04 -16.33
N ALA A 512 -7.15 -0.64 -16.32
CA ALA A 512 -7.45 -1.69 -17.30
C ALA A 512 -7.48 -1.13 -18.73
N SER A 513 -8.14 0.01 -18.92
CA SER A 513 -8.15 0.69 -20.22
C SER A 513 -6.77 1.19 -20.66
N ALA A 514 -5.92 1.60 -19.71
CA ALA A 514 -4.55 1.99 -20.01
C ALA A 514 -3.73 0.81 -20.54
N VAL A 515 -3.83 -0.36 -19.89
CA VAL A 515 -3.14 -1.58 -20.34
C VAL A 515 -3.65 -2.05 -21.71
N MET A 516 -4.98 -2.04 -21.93
CA MET A 516 -5.54 -2.40 -23.24
C MET A 516 -5.05 -1.47 -24.36
N ARG A 517 -4.97 -0.16 -24.12
CA ARG A 517 -4.40 0.79 -25.09
C ARG A 517 -2.92 0.50 -25.36
N ALA A 518 -2.15 0.16 -24.32
CA ALA A 518 -0.73 -0.17 -24.49
C ALA A 518 -0.55 -1.43 -25.37
N LEU A 519 -1.32 -2.48 -25.13
CA LEU A 519 -1.34 -3.71 -25.93
C LEU A 519 -1.72 -3.40 -27.39
N ALA A 520 -2.77 -2.63 -27.62
CA ALA A 520 -3.20 -2.25 -28.97
C ALA A 520 -2.11 -1.46 -29.72
N GLY A 521 -1.52 -0.44 -29.08
CA GLY A 521 -0.46 0.37 -29.69
C GLY A 521 0.80 -0.42 -30.04
N LEU A 522 1.20 -1.36 -29.18
CA LEU A 522 2.35 -2.24 -29.46
C LEU A 522 2.07 -3.20 -30.63
N ARG A 523 0.85 -3.74 -30.74
CA ARG A 523 0.46 -4.61 -31.85
C ARG A 523 0.33 -3.87 -33.18
N GLU A 524 -0.12 -2.64 -33.16
CA GLU A 524 -0.15 -1.77 -34.36
C GLU A 524 1.27 -1.49 -34.89
N SER A 525 2.27 -1.41 -34.02
CA SER A 525 3.66 -1.21 -34.42
C SER A 525 4.31 -2.42 -35.11
N ILE A 526 3.71 -3.60 -34.99
CA ILE A 526 4.18 -4.85 -35.63
C ILE A 526 3.64 -4.99 -37.07
N ARG A 527 2.51 -4.34 -37.37
CA ARG A 527 1.88 -4.34 -38.71
C ARG A 527 2.52 -3.31 -39.62
#